data_3a66af42bd52f91e96b407a1eb74e377
#
_entry.id   3a66af42bd52f91e96b407a1eb74e377
#
_cell.length_a   1.000
_cell.length_b   1.000
_cell.length_c   1.000
_cell.angle_alpha   90.00
_cell.angle_beta   90.00
_cell.angle_gamma   90.00
#
_symmetry.space_group_name_H-M   'P 1'
#
loop_
_entity.id
_entity.type
_entity.pdbx_description
1 polymer ?
#
loop_
_entity_poly.entity_id
_entity_poly.type
_entity_poly.pdbx_seq_one_letter_code
_entity_poly.pdbx_strand_id
1 'polypeptide(L)'
;MIGRLRTSRNPVDRMPSSTRKPLVCVALAWEPAPSETFIRAHLGMPQARVATLLEGVLTTPAGRRFGLRSSAPFVRAMNFLGRRVLGRNHGRIHSQLLARRLRRAGVDIVLAEFGPTAVSVWRSCGLARVPLVAHFHGYDAYEERVLATYGEGYRELFRHCAAVVAVSQDMARQLEHLGAPAERIVVNPCGVDTSFFSGAQPEQAPPLFAAVGRFVDKKAPHLTILAFEKVLHDTPNARLSMAGDGPLLESSRQLVGALGMGSAVDLMGTRSPAEVVRVLRGARAFVQHSLTTTGGDSEGTPVSILEAGAVGLPVVSTRHGGISDVVLDGETGFLVEERDMTGMGEAMGRLARLPAVAGRMGRANRERIVKNYSLDRSLSKLWEVLNRAMSGRTRGS
;
A
#
# COMPACT_ATOMS: atom_id res chain seq x y z
N MET A 1 68.03 20.06 38.58
CA MET A 1 66.55 20.33 38.58
C MET A 1 66.08 20.25 37.21
N ILE A 2 65.36 19.10 36.87
CA ILE A 2 64.89 18.81 35.49
C ILE A 2 63.35 18.98 35.52
N GLY A 3 62.91 20.11 34.90
CA GLY A 3 61.48 20.39 34.73
C GLY A 3 60.81 19.51 33.67
N ARG A 4 59.81 18.72 34.08
CA ARG A 4 58.98 17.97 33.16
C ARG A 4 57.95 18.89 32.50
N LEU A 5 58.08 19.09 31.20
CA LEU A 5 57.03 19.68 30.32
C LEU A 5 55.84 18.73 30.20
N ARG A 6 54.66 19.15 30.71
CA ARG A 6 53.39 18.51 30.45
C ARG A 6 52.93 18.89 29.05
N THR A 7 52.91 17.95 28.13
CA THR A 7 52.23 18.11 26.83
C THR A 7 50.74 18.02 27.02
N SER A 8 50.05 19.12 26.80
CA SER A 8 48.59 19.20 26.70
C SER A 8 48.15 18.43 25.45
N ARG A 9 47.45 17.32 25.66
CA ARG A 9 46.73 16.66 24.57
C ARG A 9 45.52 17.52 24.21
N ASN A 10 45.53 18.08 23.00
CA ASN A 10 44.34 18.65 22.36
C ASN A 10 43.22 17.60 22.26
N PRO A 11 41.99 17.94 22.57
CA PRO A 11 40.86 17.08 22.26
C PRO A 11 40.70 17.03 20.73
N VAL A 12 41.06 15.88 20.15
CA VAL A 12 40.79 15.59 18.76
C VAL A 12 39.28 15.67 18.59
N ASP A 13 38.83 16.64 17.81
CA ASP A 13 37.48 16.78 17.31
C ASP A 13 37.02 15.41 16.76
N ARG A 14 36.08 14.80 17.46
CA ARG A 14 35.37 13.64 16.93
C ARG A 14 34.49 14.14 15.79
N MET A 15 34.99 14.03 14.56
CA MET A 15 34.13 14.08 13.37
C MET A 15 32.99 13.08 13.55
N PRO A 16 31.75 13.44 13.17
CA PRO A 16 30.63 12.53 13.26
C PRO A 16 30.92 11.31 12.40
N SER A 17 30.90 10.14 13.03
CA SER A 17 31.22 8.84 12.41
C SER A 17 30.19 8.46 11.36
N SER A 18 30.74 8.08 10.22
CA SER A 18 30.24 7.19 9.17
C SER A 18 29.15 7.68 8.23
N THR A 19 29.57 7.85 7.00
CA THR A 19 28.87 7.89 5.70
C THR A 19 28.05 6.60 5.39
N ARG A 20 27.83 5.71 6.37
CA ARG A 20 27.13 4.45 6.15
C ARG A 20 25.62 4.66 6.17
N LYS A 21 24.95 4.37 5.03
CA LYS A 21 23.48 4.32 4.99
C LYS A 21 22.93 3.37 6.05
N PRO A 22 21.87 3.75 6.80
CA PRO A 22 21.28 2.91 7.83
C PRO A 22 20.68 1.64 7.23
N LEU A 23 20.56 0.60 8.05
CA LEU A 23 19.96 -0.68 7.68
C LEU A 23 18.50 -0.71 8.13
N VAL A 24 17.58 -0.52 7.18
CA VAL A 24 16.14 -0.67 7.37
C VAL A 24 15.77 -2.14 7.17
N CYS A 25 15.09 -2.74 8.14
CA CYS A 25 14.51 -4.06 8.00
C CYS A 25 13.02 -3.93 7.63
N VAL A 26 12.66 -4.29 6.41
CA VAL A 26 11.26 -4.38 5.98
C VAL A 26 10.72 -5.76 6.38
N ALA A 27 9.78 -5.77 7.31
CA ALA A 27 9.13 -6.99 7.77
C ALA A 27 7.85 -7.24 6.95
N LEU A 28 7.74 -8.45 6.41
CA LEU A 28 6.71 -8.89 5.48
C LEU A 28 6.04 -10.16 6.01
N ALA A 29 4.72 -10.31 5.80
CA ALA A 29 3.99 -11.54 6.09
C ALA A 29 4.14 -12.57 4.96
N TRP A 30 4.24 -12.10 3.71
CA TRP A 30 4.38 -12.90 2.48
C TRP A 30 5.27 -12.18 1.46
N GLU A 31 5.64 -12.88 0.39
CA GLU A 31 6.31 -12.24 -0.75
C GLU A 31 5.35 -11.26 -1.46
N PRO A 32 5.77 -10.01 -1.74
CA PRO A 32 4.87 -9.01 -2.31
C PRO A 32 4.28 -9.46 -3.65
N ALA A 33 2.94 -9.40 -3.75
CA ALA A 33 2.23 -9.68 -4.99
C ALA A 33 2.61 -8.68 -6.10
N PRO A 34 2.43 -9.02 -7.40
CA PRO A 34 2.68 -8.09 -8.49
C PRO A 34 1.96 -6.74 -8.36
N SER A 35 0.76 -6.74 -7.76
CA SER A 35 -0.05 -5.55 -7.50
C SER A 35 0.41 -4.71 -6.29
N GLU A 36 1.31 -5.24 -5.45
CA GLU A 36 1.85 -4.54 -4.27
C GLU A 36 3.13 -3.78 -4.64
N THR A 37 3.05 -2.94 -5.67
CA THR A 37 4.17 -2.17 -6.23
C THR A 37 4.82 -1.24 -5.21
N PHE A 38 4.04 -0.71 -4.27
CA PHE A 38 4.51 0.14 -3.17
C PHE A 38 5.45 -0.60 -2.23
N ILE A 39 5.19 -1.88 -1.88
CA ILE A 39 6.10 -2.68 -1.03
C ILE A 39 7.43 -2.89 -1.76
N ARG A 40 7.38 -3.19 -3.06
CA ARG A 40 8.61 -3.35 -3.87
C ARG A 40 9.44 -2.06 -3.89
N ALA A 41 8.77 -0.89 -3.93
CA ALA A 41 9.44 0.39 -3.85
C ALA A 41 10.11 0.59 -2.47
N HIS A 42 9.48 0.17 -1.38
CA HIS A 42 10.10 0.21 -0.04
C HIS A 42 11.33 -0.69 0.06
N LEU A 43 11.33 -1.84 -0.63
CA LEU A 43 12.50 -2.73 -0.72
C LEU A 43 13.65 -2.12 -1.54
N GLY A 44 13.35 -1.21 -2.47
CA GLY A 44 14.31 -0.47 -3.30
C GLY A 44 14.69 0.92 -2.78
N MET A 45 14.37 1.29 -1.56
CA MET A 45 14.56 2.63 -0.99
C MET A 45 16.02 3.12 -1.10
N PRO A 46 16.31 4.19 -1.87
CA PRO A 46 17.68 4.58 -2.17
C PRO A 46 18.45 5.20 -0.99
N GLN A 47 17.74 5.69 0.03
CA GLN A 47 18.33 6.33 1.21
C GLN A 47 18.90 5.33 2.20
N ALA A 48 18.49 4.06 2.13
CA ALA A 48 18.83 3.02 3.09
C ALA A 48 19.49 1.80 2.43
N ARG A 49 20.11 0.98 3.26
CA ARG A 49 20.36 -0.43 2.96
C ARG A 49 19.16 -1.19 3.47
N VAL A 50 18.56 -2.05 2.66
CA VAL A 50 17.33 -2.75 3.03
C VAL A 50 17.61 -4.23 3.31
N ALA A 51 17.20 -4.70 4.48
CA ALA A 51 17.09 -6.11 4.83
C ALA A 51 15.60 -6.51 4.79
N THR A 52 15.31 -7.76 4.51
CA THR A 52 13.94 -8.30 4.56
C THR A 52 13.79 -9.27 5.73
N LEU A 53 12.66 -9.19 6.42
CA LEU A 53 12.22 -10.18 7.38
C LEU A 53 10.96 -10.84 6.84
N LEU A 54 11.09 -12.08 6.37
CA LEU A 54 10.00 -12.86 5.80
C LEU A 54 9.95 -14.23 6.48
N GLU A 55 8.77 -14.64 6.94
CA GLU A 55 8.57 -15.94 7.62
C GLU A 55 9.59 -16.20 8.76
N GLY A 56 10.01 -15.15 9.47
CA GLY A 56 11.00 -15.25 10.56
C GLY A 56 12.46 -15.37 10.11
N VAL A 57 12.74 -15.33 8.79
CA VAL A 57 14.09 -15.28 8.23
C VAL A 57 14.46 -13.84 7.92
N LEU A 58 15.50 -13.34 8.56
CA LEU A 58 16.10 -12.04 8.25
C LEU A 58 17.19 -12.23 7.20
N THR A 59 17.02 -11.60 6.03
CA THR A 59 17.98 -11.60 4.94
C THR A 59 18.55 -10.19 4.77
N THR A 60 19.87 -10.03 4.87
CA THR A 60 20.53 -8.73 4.71
C THR A 60 20.81 -8.42 3.23
N PRO A 61 21.12 -7.16 2.85
CA PRO A 61 21.49 -6.79 1.48
C PRO A 61 22.68 -7.58 0.91
N ALA A 62 23.57 -8.05 1.79
CA ALA A 62 24.71 -8.89 1.40
C ALA A 62 24.35 -10.39 1.27
N GLY A 63 23.06 -10.74 1.27
CA GLY A 63 22.60 -12.13 1.17
C GLY A 63 22.76 -12.98 2.43
N ARG A 64 23.27 -12.42 3.54
CA ARG A 64 23.37 -13.15 4.83
C ARG A 64 21.99 -13.42 5.36
N ARG A 65 21.71 -14.70 5.71
CA ARG A 65 20.43 -15.13 6.27
C ARG A 65 20.56 -15.47 7.76
N PHE A 66 19.61 -15.00 8.57
CA PHE A 66 19.53 -15.28 10.00
C PHE A 66 18.17 -15.92 10.28
N GLY A 67 18.15 -17.21 10.55
CA GLY A 67 16.96 -18.00 10.86
C GLY A 67 16.64 -19.06 9.81
N LEU A 68 15.67 -19.91 10.15
CA LEU A 68 15.11 -20.93 9.25
C LEU A 68 13.71 -20.52 8.85
N ARG A 69 13.31 -20.77 7.60
CA ARG A 69 11.94 -20.46 7.11
C ARG A 69 10.91 -21.24 7.95
N SER A 70 9.90 -20.51 8.41
CA SER A 70 8.79 -21.10 9.19
C SER A 70 7.90 -22.03 8.35
N SER A 71 7.96 -21.87 7.02
CA SER A 71 7.30 -22.74 6.05
C SER A 71 7.92 -24.12 5.91
N ALA A 72 9.18 -24.33 6.37
CA ALA A 72 9.78 -25.66 6.38
C ALA A 72 8.98 -26.62 7.28
N PRO A 73 8.62 -27.84 6.83
CA PRO A 73 7.82 -28.78 7.60
C PRO A 73 8.36 -29.02 9.02
N PHE A 74 9.66 -29.11 9.15
CA PHE A 74 10.36 -29.27 10.44
C PHE A 74 10.14 -28.04 11.36
N VAL A 75 10.19 -26.82 10.83
CA VAL A 75 9.97 -25.58 11.62
C VAL A 75 8.50 -25.46 12.03
N ARG A 76 7.55 -25.87 11.17
CA ARG A 76 6.12 -25.95 11.54
C ARG A 76 5.88 -26.96 12.65
N ALA A 77 6.47 -28.14 12.55
CA ALA A 77 6.40 -29.19 13.60
C ALA A 77 7.02 -28.69 14.91
N MET A 78 8.20 -28.07 14.87
CA MET A 78 8.83 -27.45 16.04
C MET A 78 8.00 -26.31 16.65
N ASN A 79 7.39 -25.46 15.84
CA ASN A 79 6.50 -24.39 16.31
C ASN A 79 5.22 -24.95 16.94
N PHE A 80 4.64 -26.01 16.34
CA PHE A 80 3.47 -26.70 16.89
C PHE A 80 3.81 -27.37 18.23
N LEU A 81 4.90 -28.14 18.28
CA LEU A 81 5.38 -28.79 19.49
C LEU A 81 5.77 -27.76 20.57
N GLY A 82 6.45 -26.67 20.17
CA GLY A 82 6.83 -25.58 21.06
C GLY A 82 5.62 -24.87 21.67
N ARG A 83 4.55 -24.64 20.92
CA ARG A 83 3.29 -24.11 21.47
C ARG A 83 2.64 -25.05 22.48
N ARG A 84 2.71 -26.37 22.21
CA ARG A 84 2.09 -27.38 23.07
C ARG A 84 2.91 -27.65 24.35
N VAL A 85 4.24 -27.57 24.25
CA VAL A 85 5.16 -27.88 25.39
C VAL A 85 5.49 -26.61 26.18
N LEU A 86 5.73 -25.51 25.54
CA LEU A 86 6.18 -24.25 26.16
C LEU A 86 5.04 -23.27 26.48
N GLY A 87 3.83 -23.50 25.96
CA GLY A 87 2.67 -22.66 26.23
C GLY A 87 2.95 -21.17 26.04
N ARG A 88 2.63 -20.34 27.04
CA ARG A 88 2.86 -18.87 27.03
C ARG A 88 4.33 -18.46 26.87
N ASN A 89 5.29 -19.34 27.17
CA ASN A 89 6.72 -19.04 27.03
C ASN A 89 7.22 -19.13 25.58
N HIS A 90 6.49 -19.83 24.69
CA HIS A 90 6.88 -19.94 23.27
C HIS A 90 7.01 -18.58 22.60
N GLY A 91 6.06 -17.67 22.81
CA GLY A 91 6.10 -16.31 22.25
C GLY A 91 7.28 -15.48 22.76
N ARG A 92 7.66 -15.65 24.04
CA ARG A 92 8.81 -14.96 24.63
C ARG A 92 10.14 -15.42 24.03
N ILE A 93 10.32 -16.72 23.86
CA ILE A 93 11.54 -17.31 23.26
C ILE A 93 11.68 -16.86 21.81
N HIS A 94 10.59 -16.90 21.03
CA HIS A 94 10.59 -16.43 19.64
C HIS A 94 11.01 -14.95 19.56
N SER A 95 10.43 -14.09 20.42
CA SER A 95 10.76 -12.67 20.45
C SER A 95 12.24 -12.42 20.83
N GLN A 96 12.80 -13.16 21.76
CA GLN A 96 14.20 -13.07 22.14
C GLN A 96 15.15 -13.50 21.00
N LEU A 97 14.81 -14.58 20.30
CA LEU A 97 15.59 -15.05 19.15
C LEU A 97 15.58 -14.04 18.01
N LEU A 98 14.42 -13.47 17.66
CA LEU A 98 14.34 -12.45 16.64
C LEU A 98 15.07 -11.16 17.07
N ALA A 99 14.95 -10.75 18.32
CA ALA A 99 15.70 -9.61 18.86
C ALA A 99 17.22 -9.80 18.72
N ARG A 100 17.73 -10.99 19.02
CA ARG A 100 19.16 -11.33 18.83
C ARG A 100 19.57 -11.23 17.35
N ARG A 101 18.70 -11.68 16.42
CA ARG A 101 18.94 -11.60 14.97
C ARG A 101 19.01 -10.14 14.50
N LEU A 102 18.05 -9.30 14.90
CA LEU A 102 18.02 -7.87 14.57
C LEU A 102 19.32 -7.17 15.04
N ARG A 103 19.74 -7.42 16.29
CA ARG A 103 20.99 -6.86 16.83
C ARG A 103 22.23 -7.36 16.08
N ARG A 104 22.36 -8.68 15.83
CA ARG A 104 23.50 -9.25 15.11
C ARG A 104 23.62 -8.78 13.67
N ALA A 105 22.49 -8.51 13.02
CA ALA A 105 22.46 -7.94 11.68
C ALA A 105 22.77 -6.44 11.66
N GLY A 106 22.72 -5.77 12.81
CA GLY A 106 22.92 -4.32 12.92
C GLY A 106 21.76 -3.55 12.31
N VAL A 107 20.51 -4.01 12.52
CA VAL A 107 19.30 -3.32 12.05
C VAL A 107 19.13 -2.03 12.86
N ASP A 108 18.96 -0.91 12.15
CA ASP A 108 18.77 0.41 12.75
C ASP A 108 17.29 0.71 13.02
N ILE A 109 16.40 0.23 12.16
CA ILE A 109 14.93 0.41 12.26
C ILE A 109 14.19 -0.73 11.56
N VAL A 110 12.99 -1.06 12.05
CA VAL A 110 12.05 -1.99 11.38
C VAL A 110 10.87 -1.20 10.82
N LEU A 111 10.59 -1.39 9.54
CA LEU A 111 9.34 -1.02 8.87
C LEU A 111 8.52 -2.30 8.72
N ALA A 112 7.38 -2.39 9.38
CA ALA A 112 6.49 -3.54 9.27
C ALA A 112 5.32 -3.22 8.34
N GLU A 113 5.27 -3.94 7.22
CA GLU A 113 4.16 -3.84 6.29
C GLU A 113 2.98 -4.67 6.82
N PHE A 114 1.83 -4.01 6.94
CA PHE A 114 0.59 -4.48 7.54
C PHE A 114 0.61 -4.62 9.08
N GLY A 115 -0.51 -4.26 9.69
CA GLY A 115 -0.72 -4.29 11.14
C GLY A 115 -0.44 -5.65 11.78
N PRO A 116 -0.92 -6.80 11.25
CA PRO A 116 -0.62 -8.13 11.78
C PRO A 116 0.88 -8.44 11.84
N THR A 117 1.63 -8.02 10.82
CA THR A 117 3.10 -8.16 10.80
C THR A 117 3.73 -7.34 11.91
N ALA A 118 3.30 -6.08 12.08
CA ALA A 118 3.80 -5.21 13.14
C ALA A 118 3.54 -5.82 14.53
N VAL A 119 2.35 -6.40 14.77
CA VAL A 119 2.03 -7.14 16.01
C VAL A 119 2.96 -8.33 16.22
N SER A 120 3.38 -9.02 15.18
CA SER A 120 4.26 -10.18 15.30
C SER A 120 5.69 -9.81 15.73
N VAL A 121 6.16 -8.58 15.44
CA VAL A 121 7.57 -8.19 15.64
C VAL A 121 7.80 -7.15 16.73
N TRP A 122 6.78 -6.43 17.23
CA TRP A 122 6.98 -5.29 18.13
C TRP A 122 7.75 -5.65 19.42
N ARG A 123 7.45 -6.80 20.04
CA ARG A 123 8.17 -7.26 21.24
C ARG A 123 9.65 -7.52 20.97
N SER A 124 9.94 -8.07 19.79
CA SER A 124 11.32 -8.32 19.36
C SER A 124 12.08 -7.02 19.12
N CYS A 125 11.41 -6.02 18.54
CA CYS A 125 11.95 -4.67 18.34
C CYS A 125 12.27 -4.01 19.67
N GLY A 126 11.33 -4.05 20.64
CA GLY A 126 11.56 -3.52 21.99
C GLY A 126 12.74 -4.20 22.70
N LEU A 127 12.80 -5.55 22.68
CA LEU A 127 13.92 -6.31 23.24
C LEU A 127 15.25 -6.02 22.53
N ALA A 128 15.22 -5.74 21.23
CA ALA A 128 16.41 -5.37 20.46
C ALA A 128 16.80 -3.90 20.66
N ARG A 129 15.94 -3.08 21.23
CA ARG A 129 16.03 -1.60 21.26
C ARG A 129 16.11 -1.01 19.84
N VAL A 130 15.38 -1.59 18.89
CA VAL A 130 15.28 -1.11 17.51
C VAL A 130 13.90 -0.47 17.35
N PRO A 131 13.78 0.78 16.87
CA PRO A 131 12.47 1.40 16.64
C PRO A 131 11.68 0.65 15.59
N LEU A 132 10.35 0.67 15.73
CA LEU A 132 9.39 0.06 14.84
C LEU A 132 8.45 1.12 14.27
N VAL A 133 8.28 1.12 12.95
CA VAL A 133 7.22 1.84 12.25
C VAL A 133 6.25 0.81 11.70
N ALA A 134 4.96 0.96 12.00
CA ALA A 134 3.90 0.11 11.50
C ALA A 134 3.20 0.82 10.32
N HIS A 135 3.08 0.15 9.18
CA HIS A 135 2.48 0.68 7.96
C HIS A 135 1.22 -0.09 7.59
N PHE A 136 0.06 0.59 7.61
CA PHE A 136 -1.26 0.03 7.35
C PHE A 136 -1.70 0.34 5.91
N HIS A 137 -2.39 -0.63 5.25
CA HIS A 137 -2.66 -0.55 3.81
C HIS A 137 -4.12 -0.72 3.39
N GLY A 138 -5.00 -1.29 4.22
CA GLY A 138 -6.40 -1.53 3.89
C GLY A 138 -7.02 -2.54 4.83
N TYR A 139 -7.16 -3.81 4.40
CA TYR A 139 -7.82 -4.87 5.15
C TYR A 139 -7.37 -4.95 6.62
N ASP A 140 -6.11 -4.64 6.88
CA ASP A 140 -5.46 -4.70 8.19
C ASP A 140 -5.98 -3.65 9.20
N ALA A 141 -6.67 -2.60 8.71
CA ALA A 141 -7.31 -1.58 9.54
C ALA A 141 -8.85 -1.70 9.57
N TYR A 142 -9.45 -2.49 8.66
CA TYR A 142 -10.90 -2.47 8.47
C TYR A 142 -11.57 -3.85 8.57
N GLU A 143 -10.91 -4.93 8.12
CA GLU A 143 -11.55 -6.26 8.08
C GLU A 143 -11.85 -6.78 9.48
N GLU A 144 -13.12 -7.05 9.78
CA GLU A 144 -13.60 -7.48 11.10
C GLU A 144 -12.87 -8.70 11.64
N ARG A 145 -12.58 -9.70 10.82
CA ARG A 145 -11.84 -10.92 11.23
C ARG A 145 -10.41 -10.59 11.65
N VAL A 146 -9.77 -9.63 10.97
CA VAL A 146 -8.43 -9.16 11.32
C VAL A 146 -8.49 -8.39 12.63
N LEU A 147 -9.45 -7.49 12.78
CA LEU A 147 -9.63 -6.70 14.01
C LEU A 147 -9.99 -7.58 15.20
N ALA A 148 -10.85 -8.59 15.03
CA ALA A 148 -11.16 -9.56 16.07
C ALA A 148 -9.91 -10.36 16.53
N THR A 149 -9.00 -10.65 15.60
CA THR A 149 -7.78 -11.43 15.88
C THR A 149 -6.66 -10.58 16.48
N TYR A 150 -6.47 -9.35 15.96
CA TYR A 150 -5.29 -8.53 16.24
C TYR A 150 -5.58 -7.24 17.00
N GLY A 151 -6.84 -6.86 17.20
CA GLY A 151 -7.22 -5.58 17.81
C GLY A 151 -6.62 -5.34 19.21
N GLU A 152 -6.56 -6.38 20.05
CA GLU A 152 -5.86 -6.31 21.35
C GLU A 152 -4.34 -6.11 21.14
N GLY A 153 -3.76 -6.82 20.17
CA GLY A 153 -2.37 -6.65 19.77
C GLY A 153 -2.07 -5.25 19.20
N TYR A 154 -3.03 -4.62 18.53
CA TYR A 154 -2.88 -3.25 18.00
C TYR A 154 -2.76 -2.23 19.15
N ARG A 155 -3.55 -2.35 20.21
CA ARG A 155 -3.45 -1.45 21.38
C ARG A 155 -2.05 -1.50 22.00
N GLU A 156 -1.49 -2.72 22.12
CA GLU A 156 -0.12 -2.90 22.62
C GLU A 156 0.92 -2.36 21.62
N LEU A 157 0.75 -2.63 20.33
CA LEU A 157 1.62 -2.12 19.27
C LEU A 157 1.69 -0.60 19.30
N PHE A 158 0.54 0.09 19.36
CA PHE A 158 0.45 1.54 19.31
C PHE A 158 1.13 2.24 20.50
N ARG A 159 1.22 1.57 21.66
CA ARG A 159 1.97 2.07 22.82
C ARG A 159 3.49 2.03 22.60
N HIS A 160 3.97 1.11 21.77
CA HIS A 160 5.39 0.77 21.65
C HIS A 160 6.02 1.10 20.30
N CYS A 161 5.25 1.29 19.22
CA CYS A 161 5.81 1.70 17.93
C CYS A 161 6.20 3.18 17.94
N ALA A 162 7.22 3.52 17.16
CA ALA A 162 7.70 4.89 17.02
C ALA A 162 6.77 5.76 16.17
N ALA A 163 6.13 5.16 15.15
CA ALA A 163 5.13 5.79 14.32
C ALA A 163 4.19 4.74 13.70
N VAL A 164 3.00 5.21 13.33
CA VAL A 164 1.99 4.48 12.57
C VAL A 164 1.77 5.22 11.25
N VAL A 165 1.97 4.54 10.13
CA VAL A 165 1.75 5.12 8.80
C VAL A 165 0.40 4.64 8.28
N ALA A 166 -0.46 5.58 7.93
CA ALA A 166 -1.75 5.38 7.29
C ALA A 166 -1.67 5.81 5.82
N VAL A 167 -2.24 5.04 4.90
CA VAL A 167 -2.19 5.37 3.47
C VAL A 167 -3.28 6.36 3.02
N SER A 168 -4.20 6.76 3.91
CA SER A 168 -5.24 7.75 3.63
C SER A 168 -5.67 8.49 4.91
N GLN A 169 -6.36 9.63 4.75
CA GLN A 169 -6.96 10.35 5.89
C GLN A 169 -8.07 9.53 6.55
N ASP A 170 -8.83 8.79 5.74
CA ASP A 170 -9.85 7.87 6.25
C ASP A 170 -9.24 6.79 7.14
N MET A 171 -8.16 6.17 6.68
CA MET A 171 -7.43 5.19 7.48
C MET A 171 -6.80 5.80 8.74
N ALA A 172 -6.32 7.03 8.70
CA ALA A 172 -5.81 7.71 9.89
C ALA A 172 -6.89 7.80 10.97
N ARG A 173 -8.11 8.24 10.61
CA ARG A 173 -9.26 8.28 11.55
C ARG A 173 -9.60 6.90 12.08
N GLN A 174 -9.58 5.88 11.25
CA GLN A 174 -9.83 4.51 11.66
C GLN A 174 -8.78 4.00 12.66
N LEU A 175 -7.51 4.31 12.43
CA LEU A 175 -6.42 3.92 13.34
C LEU A 175 -6.49 4.65 14.69
N GLU A 176 -6.92 5.92 14.70
CA GLU A 176 -7.24 6.65 15.93
C GLU A 176 -8.37 5.96 16.69
N HIS A 177 -9.43 5.56 15.98
CA HIS A 177 -10.55 4.81 16.58
C HIS A 177 -10.10 3.45 17.16
N LEU A 178 -9.13 2.80 16.54
CA LEU A 178 -8.51 1.58 17.04
C LEU A 178 -7.54 1.81 18.23
N GLY A 179 -7.29 3.07 18.61
CA GLY A 179 -6.50 3.47 19.76
C GLY A 179 -5.07 3.88 19.47
N ALA A 180 -4.73 4.17 18.21
CA ALA A 180 -3.43 4.76 17.88
C ALA A 180 -3.40 6.23 18.31
N PRO A 181 -2.34 6.70 19.03
CA PRO A 181 -2.19 8.10 19.38
C PRO A 181 -2.06 8.98 18.13
N ALA A 182 -2.87 10.05 18.01
CA ALA A 182 -2.91 10.91 16.83
C ALA A 182 -1.53 11.49 16.48
N GLU A 183 -0.72 11.84 17.48
CA GLU A 183 0.64 12.37 17.30
C GLU A 183 1.65 11.38 16.72
N ARG A 184 1.30 10.07 16.72
CA ARG A 184 2.13 9.02 16.11
C ARG A 184 1.65 8.62 14.72
N ILE A 185 0.47 9.06 14.30
CA ILE A 185 -0.07 8.74 12.98
C ILE A 185 0.50 9.71 11.95
N VAL A 186 1.00 9.15 10.86
CA VAL A 186 1.47 9.91 9.71
C VAL A 186 0.74 9.40 8.47
N VAL A 187 0.00 10.27 7.82
CA VAL A 187 -0.63 9.95 6.53
C VAL A 187 0.41 10.00 5.44
N ASN A 188 0.66 8.87 4.80
CA ASN A 188 1.57 8.73 3.67
C ASN A 188 0.95 7.81 2.61
N PRO A 189 0.22 8.37 1.63
CA PRO A 189 -0.40 7.58 0.57
C PRO A 189 0.62 6.77 -0.22
N CYS A 190 0.17 5.66 -0.81
CA CYS A 190 0.96 4.95 -1.81
C CYS A 190 1.39 5.90 -2.93
N GLY A 191 2.58 5.68 -3.47
CA GLY A 191 3.10 6.43 -4.60
C GLY A 191 2.97 5.65 -5.91
N VAL A 192 2.94 6.38 -7.03
CA VAL A 192 2.96 5.83 -8.38
C VAL A 192 4.14 6.38 -9.19
N ASP A 193 4.75 5.53 -10.03
CA ASP A 193 5.77 5.97 -11.00
C ASP A 193 5.11 6.79 -12.11
N THR A 194 5.17 8.11 -11.97
CA THR A 194 4.57 9.05 -12.90
C THR A 194 5.32 9.20 -14.22
N SER A 195 6.51 8.66 -14.34
CA SER A 195 7.26 8.58 -15.60
C SER A 195 6.81 7.41 -16.45
N PHE A 196 6.60 6.26 -15.81
CA PHE A 196 6.10 5.05 -16.45
C PHE A 196 4.61 5.18 -16.81
N PHE A 197 3.79 5.63 -15.88
CA PHE A 197 2.37 5.90 -16.08
C PHE A 197 2.18 7.33 -16.61
N SER A 198 2.09 7.48 -17.94
CA SER A 198 1.94 8.79 -18.61
C SER A 198 1.38 8.65 -20.02
N GLY A 199 0.89 9.74 -20.60
CA GLY A 199 0.66 9.90 -22.03
C GLY A 199 -0.73 9.55 -22.54
N ALA A 200 -1.78 9.51 -21.69
CA ALA A 200 -3.18 9.45 -22.18
C ALA A 200 -3.63 10.81 -22.75
N GLN A 201 -4.50 10.73 -23.74
CA GLN A 201 -5.18 11.88 -24.37
C GLN A 201 -6.69 11.58 -24.41
N PRO A 202 -7.39 11.70 -23.26
CA PRO A 202 -8.77 11.26 -23.15
C PRO A 202 -9.70 11.96 -24.15
N GLU A 203 -9.43 13.21 -24.51
CA GLU A 203 -10.22 13.95 -25.51
C GLU A 203 -10.17 13.35 -26.91
N GLN A 204 -9.10 12.64 -27.25
CA GLN A 204 -8.91 12.00 -28.58
C GLN A 204 -9.28 10.52 -28.55
N ALA A 205 -9.38 9.91 -27.38
CA ALA A 205 -9.68 8.49 -27.24
C ALA A 205 -11.14 8.20 -27.65
N PRO A 206 -11.46 7.00 -28.18
CA PRO A 206 -12.85 6.56 -28.34
C PRO A 206 -13.54 6.48 -26.96
N PRO A 207 -14.87 6.26 -26.89
CA PRO A 207 -15.57 6.08 -25.63
C PRO A 207 -15.24 4.71 -24.99
N LEU A 208 -13.95 4.49 -24.73
CA LEU A 208 -13.40 3.32 -24.05
C LEU A 208 -13.17 3.64 -22.56
N PHE A 209 -13.75 2.82 -21.71
CA PHE A 209 -13.54 2.87 -20.27
C PHE A 209 -12.57 1.76 -19.85
N ALA A 210 -11.62 2.10 -18.99
CA ALA A 210 -10.66 1.15 -18.45
C ALA A 210 -10.89 0.92 -16.96
N ALA A 211 -10.85 -0.34 -16.52
CA ALA A 211 -10.80 -0.71 -15.11
C ALA A 211 -9.61 -1.64 -14.87
N VAL A 212 -8.88 -1.43 -13.77
CA VAL A 212 -7.73 -2.25 -13.41
C VAL A 212 -7.79 -2.61 -11.94
N GLY A 213 -7.74 -3.90 -11.63
CA GLY A 213 -7.75 -4.34 -10.24
C GLY A 213 -8.16 -5.79 -10.06
N ARG A 214 -8.02 -6.28 -8.84
CA ARG A 214 -8.46 -7.64 -8.50
C ARG A 214 -9.99 -7.74 -8.58
N PHE A 215 -10.50 -8.86 -9.09
CA PHE A 215 -11.91 -9.16 -9.11
C PHE A 215 -12.36 -9.72 -7.76
N VAL A 216 -12.50 -8.82 -6.76
CA VAL A 216 -12.86 -9.11 -5.36
C VAL A 216 -14.02 -8.23 -4.92
N ASP A 217 -14.69 -8.63 -3.84
CA ASP A 217 -15.93 -7.99 -3.35
C ASP A 217 -15.80 -6.48 -3.19
N LYS A 218 -14.76 -6.00 -2.54
CA LYS A 218 -14.59 -4.54 -2.32
C LYS A 218 -14.38 -3.72 -3.60
N LYS A 219 -13.93 -4.35 -4.69
CA LYS A 219 -13.79 -3.71 -6.01
C LYS A 219 -15.03 -3.83 -6.88
N ALA A 220 -16.01 -4.60 -6.43
CA ALA A 220 -17.34 -4.75 -7.00
C ALA A 220 -17.39 -4.70 -8.54
N PRO A 221 -16.63 -5.55 -9.27
CA PRO A 221 -16.56 -5.49 -10.74
C PRO A 221 -17.94 -5.63 -11.40
N HIS A 222 -18.84 -6.39 -10.78
CA HIS A 222 -20.21 -6.55 -11.26
C HIS A 222 -21.01 -5.23 -11.27
N LEU A 223 -20.80 -4.35 -10.27
CA LEU A 223 -21.47 -3.04 -10.23
C LEU A 223 -20.91 -2.09 -11.29
N THR A 224 -19.61 -2.17 -11.61
CA THR A 224 -19.01 -1.46 -12.73
C THR A 224 -19.60 -1.91 -14.06
N ILE A 225 -19.81 -3.22 -14.26
CA ILE A 225 -20.44 -3.80 -15.46
C ILE A 225 -21.90 -3.32 -15.60
N LEU A 226 -22.68 -3.37 -14.51
CA LEU A 226 -24.08 -2.89 -14.50
C LEU A 226 -24.18 -1.38 -14.75
N ALA A 227 -23.25 -0.58 -14.23
CA ALA A 227 -23.21 0.85 -14.53
C ALA A 227 -22.87 1.10 -16.03
N PHE A 228 -22.00 0.28 -16.62
CA PHE A 228 -21.63 0.37 -18.02
C PHE A 228 -22.77 -0.03 -18.97
N GLU A 229 -23.66 -0.96 -18.60
CA GLU A 229 -24.84 -1.31 -19.36
C GLU A 229 -25.69 -0.07 -19.72
N LYS A 230 -25.87 0.86 -18.75
CA LYS A 230 -26.58 2.12 -18.95
C LYS A 230 -25.90 3.02 -19.99
N VAL A 231 -24.56 3.00 -20.03
CA VAL A 231 -23.80 3.76 -21.02
C VAL A 231 -24.03 3.26 -22.43
N LEU A 232 -24.13 1.93 -22.61
CA LEU A 232 -24.36 1.31 -23.93
C LEU A 232 -25.70 1.69 -24.53
N HIS A 233 -26.73 1.92 -23.72
CA HIS A 233 -28.03 2.37 -24.19
C HIS A 233 -27.94 3.70 -24.97
N ASP A 234 -27.17 4.67 -24.43
CA ASP A 234 -27.03 6.00 -25.03
C ASP A 234 -25.81 6.14 -25.97
N THR A 235 -24.83 5.25 -25.83
CA THR A 235 -23.57 5.26 -26.57
C THR A 235 -23.21 3.81 -27.01
N PRO A 236 -23.87 3.28 -28.06
CA PRO A 236 -23.71 1.87 -28.45
C PRO A 236 -22.29 1.48 -28.90
N ASN A 237 -21.46 2.43 -29.27
CA ASN A 237 -20.05 2.22 -29.61
C ASN A 237 -19.10 2.31 -28.42
N ALA A 238 -19.61 2.51 -27.20
CA ALA A 238 -18.79 2.48 -26.00
C ALA A 238 -18.18 1.08 -25.76
N ARG A 239 -17.05 1.04 -25.10
CA ARG A 239 -16.33 -0.20 -24.73
C ARG A 239 -15.86 -0.11 -23.28
N LEU A 240 -15.81 -1.27 -22.62
CA LEU A 240 -15.25 -1.43 -21.28
C LEU A 240 -14.17 -2.51 -21.30
N SER A 241 -12.94 -2.16 -20.94
CA SER A 241 -11.83 -3.10 -20.78
C SER A 241 -11.46 -3.22 -19.31
N MET A 242 -11.54 -4.43 -18.76
CA MET A 242 -11.26 -4.70 -17.34
C MET A 242 -10.08 -5.66 -17.22
N ALA A 243 -8.95 -5.16 -16.71
CA ALA A 243 -7.73 -5.95 -16.48
C ALA A 243 -7.62 -6.37 -15.00
N GLY A 244 -7.40 -7.65 -14.77
CA GLY A 244 -7.23 -8.23 -13.45
C GLY A 244 -7.78 -9.63 -13.33
N ASP A 245 -7.59 -10.22 -12.15
CA ASP A 245 -8.01 -11.58 -11.84
C ASP A 245 -8.57 -11.64 -10.41
N GLY A 246 -9.26 -12.70 -10.08
CA GLY A 246 -9.81 -12.91 -8.75
C GLY A 246 -11.09 -13.77 -8.74
N PRO A 247 -11.60 -14.08 -7.54
CA PRO A 247 -12.74 -15.01 -7.39
C PRO A 247 -14.02 -14.57 -8.12
N LEU A 248 -14.18 -13.26 -8.40
CA LEU A 248 -15.37 -12.76 -9.10
C LEU A 248 -15.19 -12.66 -10.63
N LEU A 249 -14.05 -13.06 -11.20
CA LEU A 249 -13.83 -12.96 -12.65
C LEU A 249 -14.81 -13.83 -13.45
N GLU A 250 -15.01 -15.07 -13.03
CA GLU A 250 -15.90 -15.99 -13.74
C GLU A 250 -17.38 -15.57 -13.64
N SER A 251 -17.84 -15.18 -12.47
CA SER A 251 -19.19 -14.62 -12.31
C SER A 251 -19.39 -13.32 -13.10
N SER A 252 -18.36 -12.51 -13.25
CA SER A 252 -18.38 -11.33 -14.11
C SER A 252 -18.51 -11.68 -15.59
N ARG A 253 -17.87 -12.77 -16.08
CA ARG A 253 -18.06 -13.27 -17.45
C ARG A 253 -19.50 -13.73 -17.70
N GLN A 254 -20.06 -14.48 -16.74
CA GLN A 254 -21.44 -14.93 -16.82
C GLN A 254 -22.41 -13.74 -16.84
N LEU A 255 -22.18 -12.71 -16.04
CA LEU A 255 -22.98 -11.48 -16.04
C LEU A 255 -22.92 -10.77 -17.41
N VAL A 256 -21.72 -10.58 -17.97
CA VAL A 256 -21.53 -9.98 -19.30
C VAL A 256 -22.28 -10.77 -20.37
N GLY A 257 -22.23 -12.12 -20.32
CA GLY A 257 -22.97 -12.99 -21.22
C GLY A 257 -24.48 -12.86 -21.05
N ALA A 258 -24.98 -12.86 -19.81
CA ALA A 258 -26.42 -12.75 -19.50
C ALA A 258 -27.01 -11.39 -19.95
N LEU A 259 -26.21 -10.33 -19.90
CA LEU A 259 -26.59 -8.98 -20.36
C LEU A 259 -26.37 -8.77 -21.87
N GLY A 260 -25.88 -9.78 -22.62
CA GLY A 260 -25.62 -9.66 -24.05
C GLY A 260 -24.50 -8.69 -24.42
N MET A 261 -23.60 -8.32 -23.46
CA MET A 261 -22.58 -7.29 -23.65
C MET A 261 -21.22 -7.83 -24.10
N GLY A 262 -21.13 -9.08 -24.55
CA GLY A 262 -19.86 -9.73 -24.90
C GLY A 262 -19.04 -9.04 -25.99
N SER A 263 -19.68 -8.25 -26.87
CA SER A 263 -18.98 -7.45 -27.88
C SER A 263 -18.48 -6.10 -27.37
N ALA A 264 -18.97 -5.64 -26.21
CA ALA A 264 -18.68 -4.32 -25.65
C ALA A 264 -17.80 -4.35 -24.40
N VAL A 265 -17.74 -5.50 -23.70
CA VAL A 265 -16.96 -5.68 -22.46
C VAL A 265 -15.89 -6.73 -22.69
N ASP A 266 -14.63 -6.32 -22.47
CA ASP A 266 -13.46 -7.21 -22.51
C ASP A 266 -12.93 -7.46 -21.09
N LEU A 267 -13.06 -8.69 -20.60
CA LEU A 267 -12.52 -9.16 -19.32
C LEU A 267 -11.16 -9.83 -19.56
N MET A 268 -10.12 -9.01 -19.54
CA MET A 268 -8.79 -9.33 -20.05
C MET A 268 -8.00 -10.35 -19.20
N GLY A 269 -8.39 -10.62 -17.94
CA GLY A 269 -7.55 -11.36 -17.00
C GLY A 269 -6.31 -10.57 -16.56
N THR A 270 -5.34 -11.26 -15.96
CA THR A 270 -4.08 -10.65 -15.52
C THR A 270 -3.30 -10.06 -16.69
N ARG A 271 -2.79 -8.84 -16.52
CA ARG A 271 -1.95 -8.13 -17.50
C ARG A 271 -0.65 -7.66 -16.87
N SER A 272 0.40 -7.59 -17.68
CA SER A 272 1.67 -6.99 -17.29
C SER A 272 1.53 -5.48 -17.09
N PRO A 273 2.39 -4.82 -16.30
CA PRO A 273 2.34 -3.37 -16.13
C PRO A 273 2.38 -2.59 -17.45
N ALA A 274 3.16 -3.05 -18.43
CA ALA A 274 3.24 -2.43 -19.77
C ALA A 274 1.93 -2.54 -20.55
N GLU A 275 1.20 -3.67 -20.41
CA GLU A 275 -0.13 -3.83 -21.01
C GLU A 275 -1.17 -2.97 -20.31
N VAL A 276 -1.11 -2.86 -18.97
CA VAL A 276 -1.97 -1.96 -18.19
C VAL A 276 -1.81 -0.51 -18.66
N VAL A 277 -0.57 -0.02 -18.81
CA VAL A 277 -0.31 1.33 -19.34
C VAL A 277 -0.91 1.52 -20.73
N ARG A 278 -0.81 0.51 -21.62
CA ARG A 278 -1.41 0.60 -22.98
C ARG A 278 -2.94 0.70 -22.92
N VAL A 279 -3.58 -0.10 -22.06
CA VAL A 279 -5.04 -0.05 -21.87
C VAL A 279 -5.45 1.33 -21.35
N LEU A 280 -4.78 1.83 -20.33
CA LEU A 280 -5.07 3.14 -19.75
C LEU A 280 -4.85 4.28 -20.77
N ARG A 281 -3.77 4.25 -21.55
CA ARG A 281 -3.49 5.29 -22.58
C ARG A 281 -4.55 5.37 -23.67
N GLY A 282 -5.18 4.25 -24.01
CA GLY A 282 -6.23 4.18 -25.02
C GLY A 282 -7.62 4.58 -24.51
N ALA A 283 -7.78 4.79 -23.21
CA ALA A 283 -9.08 5.00 -22.61
C ALA A 283 -9.52 6.48 -22.57
N ARG A 284 -10.84 6.69 -22.55
CA ARG A 284 -11.50 7.96 -22.29
C ARG A 284 -11.55 8.30 -20.81
N ALA A 285 -11.75 7.29 -19.96
CA ALA A 285 -11.80 7.42 -18.53
C ALA A 285 -11.43 6.10 -17.84
N PHE A 286 -10.98 6.18 -16.61
CA PHE A 286 -10.86 5.07 -15.69
C PHE A 286 -12.14 4.92 -14.86
N VAL A 287 -12.57 3.69 -14.62
CA VAL A 287 -13.77 3.39 -13.82
C VAL A 287 -13.47 2.31 -12.79
N GLN A 288 -13.95 2.50 -11.56
CA GLN A 288 -13.84 1.51 -10.49
C GLN A 288 -14.93 1.75 -9.46
N HIS A 289 -15.84 0.79 -9.30
CA HIS A 289 -16.80 0.81 -8.21
C HIS A 289 -16.18 0.12 -7.00
N SER A 290 -15.92 0.86 -5.93
CA SER A 290 -15.46 0.27 -4.67
C SER A 290 -16.51 0.42 -3.59
N LEU A 291 -16.54 -0.53 -2.66
CA LEU A 291 -17.50 -0.55 -1.55
C LEU A 291 -16.88 -1.19 -0.30
N THR A 292 -17.47 -0.88 0.85
CA THR A 292 -17.21 -1.61 2.08
C THR A 292 -17.92 -2.98 2.01
N THR A 293 -17.14 -4.04 2.19
CA THR A 293 -17.69 -5.40 2.20
C THR A 293 -18.48 -5.69 3.46
N THR A 294 -19.27 -6.77 3.46
CA THR A 294 -20.00 -7.24 4.67
C THR A 294 -19.06 -7.61 5.82
N GLY A 295 -17.79 -7.92 5.54
CA GLY A 295 -16.75 -8.18 6.55
C GLY A 295 -15.92 -6.94 6.90
N GLY A 296 -16.33 -5.74 6.49
CA GLY A 296 -15.67 -4.48 6.81
C GLY A 296 -14.47 -4.14 5.92
N ASP A 297 -13.98 -5.05 5.04
CA ASP A 297 -12.81 -4.74 4.18
C ASP A 297 -13.08 -3.51 3.29
N SER A 298 -12.13 -2.60 3.26
CA SER A 298 -12.20 -1.30 2.60
C SER A 298 -10.90 -0.97 1.86
N GLU A 299 -10.96 0.03 0.95
CA GLU A 299 -9.79 0.52 0.24
C GLU A 299 -8.96 1.45 1.12
N GLY A 300 -7.65 1.23 1.15
CA GLY A 300 -6.71 2.21 1.69
C GLY A 300 -6.48 3.37 0.71
N THR A 301 -5.51 3.22 -0.19
CA THR A 301 -5.33 4.08 -1.37
C THR A 301 -5.24 3.16 -2.59
N PRO A 302 -6.26 3.13 -3.48
CA PRO A 302 -6.23 2.27 -4.65
C PRO A 302 -5.14 2.70 -5.64
N VAL A 303 -4.09 1.90 -5.78
CA VAL A 303 -2.95 2.20 -6.67
C VAL A 303 -3.40 2.36 -8.12
N SER A 304 -4.39 1.57 -8.57
CA SER A 304 -4.95 1.68 -9.92
C SER A 304 -5.57 3.05 -10.23
N ILE A 305 -6.15 3.73 -9.23
CA ILE A 305 -6.65 5.11 -9.38
C ILE A 305 -5.49 6.10 -9.50
N LEU A 306 -4.40 5.88 -8.75
CA LEU A 306 -3.18 6.68 -8.90
C LEU A 306 -2.54 6.48 -10.27
N GLU A 307 -2.49 5.24 -10.77
CA GLU A 307 -1.97 4.88 -12.10
C GLU A 307 -2.81 5.54 -13.20
N ALA A 308 -4.14 5.48 -13.09
CA ALA A 308 -5.06 6.13 -14.01
C ALA A 308 -4.90 7.66 -14.03
N GLY A 309 -4.81 8.29 -12.87
CA GLY A 309 -4.54 9.72 -12.78
C GLY A 309 -3.15 10.09 -13.29
N ALA A 310 -2.15 9.25 -13.02
CA ALA A 310 -0.80 9.42 -13.52
C ALA A 310 -0.69 9.37 -15.04
N VAL A 311 -1.43 8.51 -15.75
CA VAL A 311 -1.47 8.56 -17.21
C VAL A 311 -2.23 9.77 -17.75
N GLY A 312 -3.08 10.41 -16.96
CA GLY A 312 -3.88 11.58 -17.34
C GLY A 312 -5.35 11.28 -17.64
N LEU A 313 -5.92 10.24 -17.02
CA LEU A 313 -7.33 9.91 -17.15
C LEU A 313 -8.19 10.59 -16.08
N PRO A 314 -9.40 11.05 -16.41
CA PRO A 314 -10.43 11.30 -15.42
C PRO A 314 -10.86 9.98 -14.79
N VAL A 315 -11.27 10.02 -13.52
CA VAL A 315 -11.70 8.83 -12.76
C VAL A 315 -13.17 8.92 -12.44
N VAL A 316 -13.95 7.86 -12.72
CA VAL A 316 -15.29 7.66 -12.17
C VAL A 316 -15.22 6.58 -11.11
N SER A 317 -15.53 6.93 -9.87
CA SER A 317 -15.42 5.99 -8.75
C SER A 317 -16.43 6.33 -7.64
N THR A 318 -16.31 5.66 -6.51
CA THR A 318 -17.20 5.84 -5.35
C THR A 318 -16.56 6.71 -4.27
N ARG A 319 -17.39 7.39 -3.45
CA ARG A 319 -16.98 8.05 -2.21
C ARG A 319 -16.69 7.00 -1.15
N HIS A 320 -15.53 6.35 -1.26
CA HIS A 320 -15.16 5.20 -0.47
C HIS A 320 -13.69 5.26 -0.04
N GLY A 321 -13.44 5.10 1.27
CA GLY A 321 -12.09 5.02 1.84
C GLY A 321 -11.16 6.12 1.33
N GLY A 322 -9.93 5.76 0.99
CA GLY A 322 -8.93 6.70 0.48
C GLY A 322 -9.17 7.22 -0.95
N ILE A 323 -10.23 6.79 -1.65
CA ILE A 323 -10.55 7.29 -2.99
C ILE A 323 -10.89 8.78 -2.93
N SER A 324 -11.65 9.20 -1.92
CA SER A 324 -12.04 10.60 -1.73
C SER A 324 -10.87 11.55 -1.44
N ASP A 325 -9.73 11.01 -0.97
CA ASP A 325 -8.50 11.79 -0.80
C ASP A 325 -7.81 12.05 -2.15
N VAL A 326 -7.97 11.14 -3.12
CA VAL A 326 -7.27 11.19 -4.41
C VAL A 326 -8.09 11.93 -5.46
N VAL A 327 -9.36 11.55 -5.62
CA VAL A 327 -10.24 12.10 -6.67
C VAL A 327 -11.00 13.32 -6.15
N LEU A 328 -10.87 14.45 -6.83
CA LEU A 328 -11.66 15.66 -6.58
C LEU A 328 -12.89 15.64 -7.49
N ASP A 329 -14.06 15.52 -6.85
CA ASP A 329 -15.33 15.42 -7.55
C ASP A 329 -15.62 16.69 -8.39
N GLY A 330 -15.93 16.48 -9.67
CA GLY A 330 -16.15 17.56 -10.64
C GLY A 330 -14.87 18.18 -11.23
N GLU A 331 -13.69 17.92 -10.65
CA GLU A 331 -12.41 18.48 -11.10
C GLU A 331 -11.50 17.45 -11.76
N THR A 332 -11.22 16.33 -11.08
CA THR A 332 -10.32 15.27 -11.57
C THR A 332 -11.06 14.00 -11.97
N GLY A 333 -12.39 14.00 -11.77
CA GLY A 333 -13.27 12.90 -12.07
C GLY A 333 -14.64 13.09 -11.43
N PHE A 334 -15.41 12.01 -11.30
CA PHE A 334 -16.69 11.99 -10.62
C PHE A 334 -16.72 10.95 -9.51
N LEU A 335 -17.31 11.31 -8.39
CA LEU A 335 -17.53 10.41 -7.25
C LEU A 335 -19.04 10.25 -7.01
N VAL A 336 -19.48 9.00 -6.98
CA VAL A 336 -20.85 8.58 -6.65
C VAL A 336 -20.88 7.84 -5.32
N GLU A 337 -22.04 7.61 -4.74
CA GLU A 337 -22.17 6.81 -3.53
C GLU A 337 -21.92 5.33 -3.83
N GLU A 338 -21.55 4.56 -2.80
CA GLU A 338 -21.45 3.11 -2.90
C GLU A 338 -22.78 2.51 -3.39
N ARG A 339 -22.73 1.57 -4.31
CA ARG A 339 -23.89 0.91 -4.94
C ARG A 339 -24.76 1.81 -5.83
N ASP A 340 -24.36 3.03 -6.10
CA ASP A 340 -25.04 3.90 -7.05
C ASP A 340 -24.56 3.64 -8.49
N MET A 341 -25.09 2.59 -9.09
CA MET A 341 -24.81 2.22 -10.49
C MET A 341 -25.41 3.24 -11.48
N THR A 342 -26.50 3.90 -11.10
CA THR A 342 -27.15 4.90 -11.93
C THR A 342 -26.28 6.13 -12.07
N GLY A 343 -25.89 6.73 -10.97
CA GLY A 343 -24.98 7.87 -10.97
C GLY A 343 -23.63 7.57 -11.62
N MET A 344 -23.08 6.35 -11.41
CA MET A 344 -21.86 5.93 -12.10
C MET A 344 -22.04 5.85 -13.61
N GLY A 345 -23.14 5.27 -14.10
CA GLY A 345 -23.48 5.20 -15.52
C GLY A 345 -23.67 6.60 -16.14
N GLU A 346 -24.34 7.51 -15.44
CA GLU A 346 -24.52 8.91 -15.87
C GLU A 346 -23.18 9.64 -15.98
N ALA A 347 -22.29 9.49 -14.97
CA ALA A 347 -20.95 10.09 -14.97
C ALA A 347 -20.10 9.55 -16.14
N MET A 348 -20.12 8.23 -16.36
CA MET A 348 -19.47 7.59 -17.52
C MET A 348 -20.06 8.12 -18.84
N GLY A 349 -21.39 8.12 -18.99
CA GLY A 349 -22.08 8.64 -20.17
C GLY A 349 -21.73 10.09 -20.46
N ARG A 350 -21.60 10.93 -19.44
CA ARG A 350 -21.15 12.32 -19.59
C ARG A 350 -19.73 12.39 -20.17
N LEU A 351 -18.79 11.58 -19.71
CA LEU A 351 -17.43 11.53 -20.25
C LEU A 351 -17.38 10.93 -21.67
N ALA A 352 -18.27 9.97 -21.98
CA ALA A 352 -18.41 9.43 -23.33
C ALA A 352 -18.80 10.50 -24.34
N ARG A 353 -19.82 11.30 -24.01
CA ARG A 353 -20.39 12.33 -24.91
C ARG A 353 -19.61 13.64 -24.94
N LEU A 354 -18.80 13.94 -23.91
CA LEU A 354 -18.09 15.22 -23.76
C LEU A 354 -16.56 15.02 -23.68
N PRO A 355 -15.89 14.74 -24.82
CA PRO A 355 -14.45 14.50 -24.85
C PRO A 355 -13.61 15.62 -24.24
N ALA A 356 -14.00 16.86 -24.47
CA ALA A 356 -13.30 18.03 -23.91
C ALA A 356 -13.34 18.08 -22.37
N VAL A 357 -14.43 17.59 -21.76
CA VAL A 357 -14.53 17.44 -20.29
C VAL A 357 -13.56 16.37 -19.81
N ALA A 358 -13.51 15.23 -20.49
CA ALA A 358 -12.58 14.15 -20.15
C ALA A 358 -11.12 14.62 -20.24
N GLY A 359 -10.75 15.35 -21.30
CA GLY A 359 -9.40 15.92 -21.44
C GLY A 359 -9.04 16.93 -20.36
N ARG A 360 -9.95 17.84 -20.01
CA ARG A 360 -9.71 18.82 -18.93
C ARG A 360 -9.52 18.13 -17.59
N MET A 361 -10.42 17.22 -17.22
CA MET A 361 -10.34 16.47 -15.96
C MET A 361 -9.10 15.57 -15.90
N GLY A 362 -8.75 14.94 -17.02
CA GLY A 362 -7.57 14.10 -17.11
C GLY A 362 -6.27 14.88 -16.85
N ARG A 363 -6.15 16.08 -17.43
CA ARG A 363 -5.00 16.98 -17.17
C ARG A 363 -4.93 17.40 -15.70
N ALA A 364 -6.06 17.83 -15.13
CA ALA A 364 -6.13 18.21 -13.71
C ALA A 364 -5.75 17.04 -12.79
N ASN A 365 -6.22 15.82 -13.10
CA ASN A 365 -5.87 14.62 -12.37
C ASN A 365 -4.37 14.32 -12.47
N ARG A 366 -3.78 14.38 -13.66
CA ARG A 366 -2.34 14.19 -13.88
C ARG A 366 -1.51 15.16 -13.03
N GLU A 367 -1.83 16.44 -13.06
CA GLU A 367 -1.15 17.48 -12.26
C GLU A 367 -1.22 17.15 -10.76
N ARG A 368 -2.42 16.79 -10.29
CA ARG A 368 -2.63 16.39 -8.89
C ARG A 368 -1.79 15.17 -8.48
N ILE A 369 -1.81 14.12 -9.30
CA ILE A 369 -1.06 12.89 -8.99
C ILE A 369 0.45 13.13 -9.00
N VAL A 370 0.97 13.82 -10.00
CA VAL A 370 2.40 14.18 -10.07
C VAL A 370 2.83 14.99 -8.85
N LYS A 371 2.02 15.96 -8.45
CA LYS A 371 2.33 16.84 -7.33
C LYS A 371 2.25 16.14 -5.97
N ASN A 372 1.26 15.27 -5.75
CA ASN A 372 0.92 14.79 -4.41
C ASN A 372 1.15 13.29 -4.18
N TYR A 373 1.19 12.48 -5.25
CA TYR A 373 1.18 11.00 -5.17
C TYR A 373 2.28 10.34 -6.00
N SER A 374 3.33 11.09 -6.39
CA SER A 374 4.49 10.49 -7.06
C SER A 374 5.21 9.52 -6.11
N LEU A 375 5.84 8.48 -6.68
CA LEU A 375 6.59 7.48 -5.93
C LEU A 375 7.71 8.12 -5.10
N ASP A 376 8.45 9.07 -5.70
CA ASP A 376 9.54 9.77 -5.03
C ASP A 376 9.06 10.54 -3.80
N ARG A 377 7.89 11.19 -3.90
CA ARG A 377 7.28 11.90 -2.77
C ARG A 377 6.87 10.95 -1.66
N SER A 378 6.22 9.84 -1.99
CA SER A 378 5.83 8.82 -1.01
C SER A 378 7.04 8.23 -0.30
N LEU A 379 8.09 7.85 -1.04
CA LEU A 379 9.33 7.32 -0.47
C LEU A 379 10.07 8.37 0.38
N SER A 380 10.13 9.63 -0.06
CA SER A 380 10.76 10.71 0.70
C SER A 380 10.03 10.93 2.03
N LYS A 381 8.71 10.97 2.03
CA LYS A 381 7.92 11.12 3.25
C LYS A 381 8.06 9.92 4.19
N LEU A 382 8.04 8.70 3.66
CA LEU A 382 8.30 7.50 4.46
C LEU A 382 9.69 7.55 5.07
N TRP A 383 10.70 7.98 4.30
CA TRP A 383 12.06 8.15 4.79
C TRP A 383 12.16 9.16 5.93
N GLU A 384 11.45 10.28 5.85
CA GLU A 384 11.39 11.28 6.95
C GLU A 384 10.84 10.65 8.23
N VAL A 385 9.79 9.83 8.13
CA VAL A 385 9.21 9.09 9.27
C VAL A 385 10.25 8.15 9.88
N LEU A 386 10.91 7.34 9.05
CA LEU A 386 11.93 6.40 9.49
C LEU A 386 13.11 7.10 10.15
N ASN A 387 13.59 8.19 9.55
CA ASN A 387 14.73 8.97 10.06
C ASN A 387 14.40 9.64 11.41
N ARG A 388 13.19 10.19 11.55
CA ARG A 388 12.71 10.75 12.82
C ARG A 388 12.63 9.68 13.91
N ALA A 389 12.12 8.48 13.58
CA ALA A 389 12.03 7.36 14.50
C ALA A 389 13.42 6.86 14.96
N MET A 390 14.42 6.87 14.09
CA MET A 390 15.82 6.56 14.46
C MET A 390 16.44 7.63 15.35
N SER A 391 16.19 8.90 15.06
CA SER A 391 16.76 10.04 15.81
C SER A 391 16.18 10.16 17.23
N GLY A 392 14.94 9.77 17.45
CA GLY A 392 14.31 9.73 18.77
C GLY A 392 14.98 8.76 19.75
N ARG A 393 15.71 7.77 19.25
CA ARG A 393 16.51 6.81 20.02
C ARG A 393 17.73 7.46 20.71
N THR A 394 18.27 8.54 20.13
CA THR A 394 19.50 9.19 20.64
C THR A 394 19.25 10.15 21.80
N ARG A 395 17.99 10.53 22.09
CA ARG A 395 17.62 11.46 23.16
C ARG A 395 17.12 10.79 24.45
N GLY A 396 16.98 9.46 24.47
CA GLY A 396 16.42 8.68 25.59
C GLY A 396 17.33 7.56 26.12
N SER A 397 18.63 7.60 25.83
CA SER A 397 19.64 6.65 26.34
C SER A 397 20.62 7.30 27.29
#